data_f4cdf732f4ba02d49797721fcf3f98e6
#
_entry.id   f4cdf732f4ba02d49797721fcf3f98e6
#
_cell.length_a   1.000
_cell.length_b   1.000
_cell.length_c   1.000
_cell.angle_alpha   90.00
_cell.angle_beta   90.00
_cell.angle_gamma   90.00
#
_symmetry.space_group_name_H-M   'P 1'
#
loop_
_entity.id
_entity.type
_entity.pdbx_description
1 polymer ?
#
loop_
_entity_poly.entity_id
_entity_poly.type
_entity_poly.pdbx_seq_one_letter_code
_entity_poly.pdbx_strand_id
1 'polypeptide(L)'
;MVTKKPPAKVAPVKRQSAKPKAEQTINVTMAAPTAPKSEPKKDDSALGKVIGLIEWVDNPFKLFTVILLAFLAFAGYFAWDSRQVLLHAITTQDKMPQLAKQENLLTPARSLLKDVDGIVLLIHKANLATNSRTTVLALNADGSREKTMEGTVTSLFNASADRNSAMVAMLNGEVLCEEFNPSSKVGEWGAKQGVKFMCRGSIPPDLGKFAGYVAIGFKNKPEDIAALKTRINLASTDMSEE
;
A
#
# COMPACT_ATOMS: atom_id res chain seq x y z
N MET A 1 -28.52 -9.38 -41.97
CA MET A 1 -27.17 -9.13 -42.49
C MET A 1 -26.58 -7.95 -41.74
N VAL A 2 -25.70 -8.21 -40.80
CA VAL A 2 -25.03 -7.17 -40.00
C VAL A 2 -23.56 -7.13 -40.44
N THR A 3 -23.19 -6.05 -41.11
CA THR A 3 -21.83 -5.82 -41.62
C THR A 3 -20.90 -5.39 -40.48
N LYS A 4 -19.92 -6.23 -40.18
CA LYS A 4 -18.83 -5.98 -39.24
C LYS A 4 -17.83 -5.00 -39.86
N LYS A 5 -17.66 -3.83 -39.21
CA LYS A 5 -16.64 -2.83 -39.55
C LYS A 5 -15.27 -3.29 -39.03
N PRO A 6 -14.19 -3.24 -39.80
CA PRO A 6 -12.85 -3.66 -39.34
C PRO A 6 -12.19 -2.60 -38.44
N PRO A 7 -11.26 -3.00 -37.54
CA PRO A 7 -10.63 -2.07 -36.60
C PRO A 7 -9.56 -1.22 -37.33
N ALA A 8 -9.43 0.04 -36.88
CA ALA A 8 -8.49 1.02 -37.38
C ALA A 8 -7.04 0.65 -36.97
N LYS A 9 -6.13 0.73 -37.94
CA LYS A 9 -4.69 0.58 -37.76
C LYS A 9 -4.11 1.75 -36.97
N VAL A 10 -3.48 1.44 -35.86
CA VAL A 10 -2.69 2.40 -35.06
C VAL A 10 -1.33 2.57 -35.73
N ALA A 11 -0.97 3.84 -36.05
CA ALA A 11 0.30 4.19 -36.65
C ALA A 11 1.44 4.18 -35.60
N PRO A 12 2.69 3.81 -35.97
CA PRO A 12 3.80 3.75 -35.04
C PRO A 12 4.33 5.15 -34.70
N VAL A 13 4.50 5.41 -33.41
CA VAL A 13 5.12 6.62 -32.85
C VAL A 13 6.62 6.60 -33.16
N LYS A 14 7.09 7.58 -33.94
CA LYS A 14 8.53 7.83 -34.20
C LYS A 14 9.21 8.34 -32.91
N ARG A 15 10.14 7.57 -32.37
CA ARG A 15 11.10 8.02 -31.36
C ARG A 15 12.07 9.00 -31.99
N GLN A 16 12.09 10.25 -31.55
CA GLN A 16 13.14 11.21 -31.88
C GLN A 16 14.36 10.91 -30.98
N SER A 17 15.48 10.60 -31.64
CA SER A 17 16.78 10.46 -31.01
C SER A 17 17.39 11.84 -30.77
N ALA A 18 17.69 12.15 -29.51
CA ALA A 18 18.42 13.36 -29.14
C ALA A 18 19.90 13.22 -29.52
N LYS A 19 20.43 14.22 -30.25
CA LYS A 19 21.84 14.39 -30.60
C LYS A 19 22.70 14.70 -29.37
N PRO A 20 23.92 14.16 -29.27
CA PRO A 20 24.86 14.54 -28.21
C PRO A 20 25.44 15.93 -28.49
N LYS A 21 25.53 16.73 -27.43
CA LYS A 21 26.07 18.08 -27.40
C LYS A 21 27.60 18.03 -27.33
N ALA A 22 28.24 18.86 -28.17
CA ALA A 22 29.68 18.96 -28.42
C ALA A 22 30.50 19.16 -27.13
N GLU A 23 31.63 18.48 -27.09
CA GLU A 23 32.78 18.66 -26.21
C GLU A 23 33.42 20.04 -26.43
N GLN A 24 33.49 20.85 -25.38
CA GLN A 24 34.33 22.07 -25.37
C GLN A 24 35.71 21.70 -24.82
N THR A 25 36.68 21.68 -25.75
CA THR A 25 38.10 21.57 -25.43
C THR A 25 38.59 22.88 -24.83
N ILE A 26 38.94 22.92 -23.56
CA ILE A 26 39.61 24.05 -22.92
C ILE A 26 41.11 23.82 -23.00
N ASN A 27 41.78 24.59 -23.86
CA ASN A 27 43.23 24.70 -23.88
C ASN A 27 43.71 25.50 -22.67
N VAL A 28 44.38 24.82 -21.73
CA VAL A 28 45.08 25.50 -20.63
C VAL A 28 46.57 25.58 -20.99
N THR A 29 47.00 26.81 -21.33
CA THR A 29 48.38 27.18 -21.51
C THR A 29 49.09 27.17 -20.15
N MET A 30 50.09 26.31 -19.97
CA MET A 30 50.97 26.31 -18.82
C MET A 30 51.92 27.47 -18.88
N ALA A 31 51.82 28.40 -17.95
CA ALA A 31 52.90 29.31 -17.56
C ALA A 31 53.35 28.91 -16.15
N ALA A 32 54.62 28.50 -16.03
CA ALA A 32 55.25 28.22 -14.76
C ALA A 32 55.60 29.52 -14.06
N PRO A 33 55.31 29.68 -12.78
CA PRO A 33 56.03 30.58 -11.91
C PRO A 33 56.77 29.82 -10.82
N THR A 34 58.02 30.21 -10.69
CA THR A 34 59.04 29.94 -9.65
C THR A 34 58.45 30.01 -8.23
N ALA A 35 58.79 29.02 -7.43
CA ALA A 35 58.44 28.89 -6.03
C ALA A 35 59.17 29.93 -5.13
N PRO A 36 58.47 30.43 -4.10
CA PRO A 36 59.13 30.73 -2.82
C PRO A 36 58.75 29.61 -1.81
N LYS A 37 59.78 29.05 -1.20
CA LYS A 37 59.70 28.21 0.02
C LYS A 37 58.99 29.05 1.10
N SER A 38 57.79 28.65 1.46
CA SER A 38 57.15 29.07 2.70
C SER A 38 56.98 27.88 3.59
N GLU A 39 57.50 27.98 4.81
CA GLU A 39 57.38 27.03 5.91
C GLU A 39 55.87 26.75 6.15
N PRO A 40 55.56 25.47 6.52
CA PRO A 40 54.15 25.10 6.79
C PRO A 40 53.73 25.75 8.11
N LYS A 41 52.91 26.80 8.05
CA LYS A 41 52.09 27.21 9.18
C LYS A 41 51.19 26.01 9.53
N LYS A 42 51.31 25.52 10.76
CA LYS A 42 50.35 24.58 11.35
C LYS A 42 48.96 25.24 11.32
N ASP A 43 48.18 24.89 10.35
CA ASP A 43 46.75 25.24 10.34
C ASP A 43 46.03 24.41 11.42
N ASP A 44 45.65 25.09 12.51
CA ASP A 44 44.82 24.55 13.59
C ASP A 44 43.33 24.37 13.14
N SER A 45 43.09 24.31 11.84
CA SER A 45 41.77 24.01 11.30
C SER A 45 41.38 22.56 11.52
N ALA A 46 40.11 22.26 11.69
CA ALA A 46 39.59 20.89 11.82
C ALA A 46 40.05 19.98 10.67
N LEU A 47 40.26 20.55 9.46
CA LEU A 47 40.82 19.87 8.29
C LEU A 47 42.31 19.46 8.50
N GLY A 48 43.14 20.31 9.11
CA GLY A 48 44.54 19.95 9.43
C GLY A 48 44.64 18.79 10.40
N LYS A 49 43.73 18.68 11.36
CA LYS A 49 43.67 17.54 12.29
C LYS A 49 43.26 16.24 11.61
N VAL A 50 42.34 16.31 10.62
CA VAL A 50 41.92 15.16 9.82
C VAL A 50 43.06 14.65 8.91
N ILE A 51 43.81 15.58 8.27
CA ILE A 51 44.94 15.23 7.43
C ILE A 51 46.07 14.60 8.26
N GLY A 52 46.36 15.10 9.48
CA GLY A 52 47.31 14.51 10.40
C GLY A 52 46.91 13.09 10.89
N LEU A 53 45.63 12.80 10.95
CA LEU A 53 45.10 11.46 11.23
C LEU A 53 45.37 10.48 10.07
N ILE A 54 45.33 10.96 8.81
CA ILE A 54 45.61 10.14 7.62
C ILE A 54 47.12 9.83 7.51
N GLU A 55 47.99 10.79 7.84
CA GLU A 55 49.43 10.58 7.87
C GLU A 55 49.89 9.57 8.98
N TRP A 56 49.09 9.41 10.03
CA TRP A 56 49.35 8.45 11.10
C TRP A 56 49.05 6.99 10.71
N VAL A 57 48.43 6.78 9.54
CA VAL A 57 47.98 5.46 9.06
C VAL A 57 49.08 4.78 8.25
N ASP A 58 50.14 4.31 8.93
CA ASP A 58 51.26 3.53 8.32
C ASP A 58 50.91 2.03 8.11
N ASN A 59 49.73 1.58 8.52
CA ASN A 59 49.37 0.16 8.50
C ASN A 59 47.91 0.01 8.03
N PRO A 60 47.59 -0.91 7.10
CA PRO A 60 46.21 -1.13 6.61
C PRO A 60 45.22 -1.46 7.75
N PHE A 61 45.72 -2.05 8.85
CA PHE A 61 44.87 -2.30 10.01
C PHE A 61 44.42 -1.01 10.73
N LYS A 62 45.32 -0.02 10.84
CA LYS A 62 44.99 1.30 11.41
C LYS A 62 43.97 2.03 10.53
N LEU A 63 44.11 1.94 9.19
CA LEU A 63 43.19 2.50 8.23
C LEU A 63 41.76 1.91 8.42
N PHE A 64 41.71 0.56 8.53
CA PHE A 64 40.42 -0.12 8.78
C PHE A 64 39.79 0.33 10.09
N THR A 65 40.57 0.51 11.15
CA THR A 65 40.09 0.96 12.46
C THR A 65 39.53 2.38 12.38
N VAL A 66 40.18 3.32 11.66
CA VAL A 66 39.73 4.69 11.46
C VAL A 66 38.41 4.71 10.66
N ILE A 67 38.33 3.93 9.59
CA ILE A 67 37.10 3.81 8.77
C ILE A 67 35.95 3.24 9.61
N LEU A 68 36.22 2.20 10.40
CA LEU A 68 35.22 1.59 11.27
C LEU A 68 34.71 2.57 12.33
N LEU A 69 35.63 3.33 12.97
CA LEU A 69 35.24 4.36 13.95
C LEU A 69 34.44 5.50 13.30
N ALA A 70 34.83 5.95 12.09
CA ALA A 70 34.08 6.95 11.33
C ALA A 70 32.68 6.45 10.98
N PHE A 71 32.56 5.18 10.56
CA PHE A 71 31.27 4.54 10.28
C PHE A 71 30.40 4.44 11.52
N LEU A 72 30.98 4.02 12.68
CA LEU A 72 30.24 3.94 13.93
C LEU A 72 29.78 5.32 14.42
N ALA A 73 30.63 6.35 14.28
CA ALA A 73 30.27 7.73 14.61
C ALA A 73 29.13 8.24 13.71
N PHE A 74 29.22 7.97 12.41
CA PHE A 74 28.17 8.33 11.45
C PHE A 74 26.87 7.59 11.73
N ALA A 75 26.93 6.28 11.98
CA ALA A 75 25.77 5.46 12.33
C ALA A 75 25.13 5.92 13.66
N GLY A 76 25.96 6.25 14.64
CA GLY A 76 25.50 6.81 15.92
C GLY A 76 24.84 8.18 15.77
N TYR A 77 25.43 9.06 14.94
CA TYR A 77 24.85 10.35 14.61
C TYR A 77 23.51 10.20 13.89
N PHE A 78 23.45 9.33 12.88
CA PHE A 78 22.22 9.05 12.13
C PHE A 78 21.12 8.46 13.02
N ALA A 79 21.49 7.50 13.89
CA ALA A 79 20.54 6.93 14.84
C ALA A 79 20.02 7.97 15.84
N TRP A 80 20.88 8.91 16.28
CA TRP A 80 20.50 9.99 17.17
C TRP A 80 19.61 11.01 16.51
N ASP A 81 19.93 11.43 15.27
CA ASP A 81 19.14 12.38 14.49
C ASP A 81 17.78 11.78 14.13
N SER A 82 17.76 10.51 13.73
CA SER A 82 16.54 9.77 13.36
C SER A 82 15.81 9.14 14.55
N ARG A 83 16.27 9.35 15.81
CA ARG A 83 15.72 8.68 17.01
C ARG A 83 14.21 8.83 17.15
N GLN A 84 13.65 10.01 16.81
CA GLN A 84 12.21 10.24 16.90
C GLN A 84 11.45 9.40 15.86
N VAL A 85 11.97 9.31 14.64
CA VAL A 85 11.38 8.49 13.57
C VAL A 85 11.50 7.00 13.91
N LEU A 86 12.68 6.56 14.42
CA LEU A 86 12.91 5.17 14.85
C LEU A 86 12.05 4.81 16.06
N LEU A 87 11.98 5.67 17.09
CA LEU A 87 11.12 5.47 18.24
C LEU A 87 9.65 5.48 17.82
N HIS A 88 9.26 6.39 16.93
CA HIS A 88 7.90 6.41 16.39
C HIS A 88 7.60 5.14 15.60
N ALA A 89 8.50 4.66 14.77
CA ALA A 89 8.35 3.39 14.02
C ALA A 89 8.30 2.14 14.93
N ILE A 90 8.97 2.19 16.10
CA ILE A 90 8.98 1.07 17.05
C ILE A 90 7.81 1.17 18.05
N THR A 91 7.43 2.38 18.46
CA THR A 91 6.36 2.59 19.46
C THR A 91 4.99 2.73 18.85
N THR A 92 4.89 3.27 17.64
CA THR A 92 3.70 3.16 16.79
C THR A 92 3.82 1.94 15.87
N GLN A 93 4.00 0.76 16.44
CA GLN A 93 3.21 -0.36 15.92
C GLN A 93 1.77 0.04 16.23
N ASP A 94 1.19 0.85 15.35
CA ASP A 94 -0.26 1.00 15.29
C ASP A 94 -0.76 -0.42 15.33
N LYS A 95 -1.47 -0.76 16.40
CA LYS A 95 -2.04 -2.10 16.52
C LYS A 95 -2.80 -2.28 15.23
N MET A 96 -2.34 -3.22 14.37
CA MET A 96 -3.03 -3.44 13.10
C MET A 96 -4.51 -3.59 13.43
N PRO A 97 -5.39 -2.81 12.80
CA PRO A 97 -6.80 -2.85 13.10
C PRO A 97 -7.24 -4.31 12.97
N GLN A 98 -7.99 -4.75 13.94
CA GLN A 98 -8.53 -6.10 13.93
C GLN A 98 -10.01 -6.02 13.61
N LEU A 99 -10.48 -7.06 12.93
CA LEU A 99 -11.90 -7.23 12.76
C LEU A 99 -12.50 -7.56 14.13
N ALA A 100 -13.61 -6.92 14.49
CA ALA A 100 -14.33 -7.21 15.72
C ALA A 100 -14.65 -8.72 15.83
N LYS A 101 -14.77 -9.21 17.06
CA LYS A 101 -15.12 -10.62 17.28
C LYS A 101 -16.43 -10.93 16.57
N GLN A 102 -16.56 -12.15 16.05
CA GLN A 102 -17.72 -12.58 15.26
C GLN A 102 -19.07 -12.29 15.93
N GLU A 103 -19.12 -12.36 17.24
CA GLU A 103 -20.32 -12.05 18.03
C GLU A 103 -20.70 -10.58 17.92
N ASN A 104 -19.71 -9.70 17.93
CA ASN A 104 -19.90 -8.24 17.84
C ASN A 104 -20.21 -7.79 16.40
N LEU A 105 -19.82 -8.57 15.39
CA LEU A 105 -20.12 -8.27 13.99
C LEU A 105 -21.59 -8.45 13.61
N LEU A 106 -22.31 -9.30 14.31
CA LEU A 106 -23.66 -9.71 13.90
C LEU A 106 -24.68 -8.57 13.96
N THR A 107 -24.62 -7.75 15.00
CA THR A 107 -25.56 -6.63 15.19
C THR A 107 -25.37 -5.53 14.13
N PRO A 108 -24.17 -4.95 13.94
CA PRO A 108 -23.97 -3.94 12.92
C PRO A 108 -24.19 -4.47 11.51
N ALA A 109 -23.85 -5.75 11.23
CA ALA A 109 -24.11 -6.37 9.93
C ALA A 109 -25.60 -6.48 9.61
N ARG A 110 -26.42 -6.92 10.58
CA ARG A 110 -27.88 -6.99 10.42
C ARG A 110 -28.52 -5.61 10.24
N SER A 111 -28.08 -4.65 11.06
CA SER A 111 -28.55 -3.26 10.92
C SER A 111 -28.25 -2.73 9.52
N LEU A 112 -27.01 -2.83 9.09
CA LEU A 112 -26.59 -2.38 7.77
C LEU A 112 -27.40 -3.07 6.66
N LEU A 113 -27.52 -4.41 6.69
CA LEU A 113 -28.26 -5.18 5.68
C LEU A 113 -29.72 -4.70 5.54
N LYS A 114 -30.38 -4.46 6.67
CA LYS A 114 -31.76 -3.97 6.72
C LYS A 114 -31.86 -2.50 6.25
N ASP A 115 -30.94 -1.64 6.69
CA ASP A 115 -30.98 -0.20 6.42
C ASP A 115 -30.78 0.14 4.92
N VAL A 116 -30.09 -0.75 4.19
CA VAL A 116 -29.80 -0.56 2.76
C VAL A 116 -30.63 -1.48 1.85
N ASP A 117 -31.57 -2.24 2.40
CA ASP A 117 -32.40 -3.22 1.67
C ASP A 117 -31.56 -4.22 0.85
N GLY A 118 -30.44 -4.67 1.45
CA GLY A 118 -29.57 -5.67 0.86
C GLY A 118 -30.18 -7.07 0.93
N ILE A 119 -29.82 -7.94 -0.02
CA ILE A 119 -30.30 -9.34 -0.03
C ILE A 119 -29.29 -10.34 0.48
N VAL A 120 -28.00 -9.96 0.52
CA VAL A 120 -26.94 -10.71 1.17
C VAL A 120 -25.94 -9.75 1.77
N LEU A 121 -25.30 -10.15 2.88
CA LEU A 121 -24.17 -9.45 3.44
C LEU A 121 -23.06 -10.45 3.78
N LEU A 122 -21.86 -10.14 3.42
CA LEU A 122 -20.67 -10.93 3.69
C LEU A 122 -19.63 -10.05 4.40
N ILE A 123 -18.99 -10.59 5.44
CA ILE A 123 -17.82 -10.00 6.05
C ILE A 123 -16.63 -10.93 5.82
N HIS A 124 -15.58 -10.37 5.26
CA HIS A 124 -14.33 -11.08 4.98
C HIS A 124 -13.20 -10.53 5.83
N LYS A 125 -12.52 -11.40 6.57
CA LYS A 125 -11.23 -11.11 7.21
C LYS A 125 -10.13 -11.25 6.17
N ALA A 126 -9.28 -10.25 6.04
CA ALA A 126 -8.14 -10.27 5.13
C ALA A 126 -6.86 -10.69 5.85
N ASN A 127 -5.99 -11.41 5.13
CA ASN A 127 -4.62 -11.68 5.53
C ASN A 127 -3.71 -11.32 4.34
N LEU A 128 -3.11 -10.13 4.43
CA LEU A 128 -2.24 -9.61 3.37
C LEU A 128 -0.96 -10.45 3.23
N ALA A 129 -0.42 -10.98 4.34
CA ALA A 129 0.82 -11.77 4.32
C ALA A 129 0.66 -13.09 3.55
N THR A 130 -0.52 -13.71 3.62
CA THR A 130 -0.82 -14.98 2.94
C THR A 130 -1.66 -14.80 1.68
N ASN A 131 -1.89 -13.56 1.25
CA ASN A 131 -2.76 -13.24 0.11
C ASN A 131 -4.11 -13.96 0.18
N SER A 132 -4.74 -13.98 1.37
CA SER A 132 -5.99 -14.70 1.57
C SER A 132 -7.06 -13.86 2.24
N ARG A 133 -8.30 -14.22 2.01
CA ARG A 133 -9.48 -13.72 2.72
C ARG A 133 -10.33 -14.89 3.18
N THR A 134 -10.85 -14.76 4.40
CA THR A 134 -11.75 -15.75 5.01
C THR A 134 -13.10 -15.11 5.24
N THR A 135 -14.17 -15.74 4.78
CA THR A 135 -15.53 -15.31 5.09
C THR A 135 -15.83 -15.61 6.56
N VAL A 136 -15.96 -14.58 7.39
CA VAL A 136 -16.22 -14.74 8.83
C VAL A 136 -17.70 -14.64 9.19
N LEU A 137 -18.49 -13.97 8.34
CA LEU A 137 -19.93 -13.85 8.49
C LEU A 137 -20.60 -13.83 7.12
N ALA A 138 -21.68 -14.56 6.97
CA ALA A 138 -22.55 -14.54 5.81
C ALA A 138 -24.02 -14.46 6.25
N LEU A 139 -24.76 -13.47 5.75
CA LEU A 139 -26.16 -13.24 6.08
C LEU A 139 -27.04 -13.32 4.83
N ASN A 140 -28.19 -13.96 4.97
CA ASN A 140 -29.28 -13.93 4.02
C ASN A 140 -30.12 -12.65 4.19
N ALA A 141 -31.05 -12.39 3.28
CA ALA A 141 -31.92 -11.21 3.27
C ALA A 141 -32.74 -11.02 4.57
N ASP A 142 -33.10 -12.11 5.24
CA ASP A 142 -33.82 -12.10 6.52
C ASP A 142 -32.91 -11.87 7.73
N GLY A 143 -31.59 -11.67 7.53
CA GLY A 143 -30.59 -11.53 8.57
C GLY A 143 -30.19 -12.86 9.23
N SER A 144 -30.66 -14.01 8.73
CA SER A 144 -30.19 -15.31 9.18
C SER A 144 -28.77 -15.61 8.69
N ARG A 145 -27.98 -16.36 9.48
CA ARG A 145 -26.61 -16.74 9.14
C ARG A 145 -26.58 -17.93 8.18
N GLU A 146 -25.77 -17.79 7.13
CA GLU A 146 -25.44 -18.87 6.22
C GLU A 146 -24.10 -19.51 6.61
N LYS A 147 -24.14 -20.44 7.56
CA LYS A 147 -22.95 -21.08 8.15
C LYS A 147 -22.11 -21.87 7.15
N THR A 148 -22.70 -22.33 6.04
CA THR A 148 -21.97 -23.11 5.02
C THR A 148 -20.99 -22.26 4.22
N MET A 149 -21.15 -20.95 4.24
CA MET A 149 -20.25 -19.98 3.58
C MET A 149 -19.17 -19.47 4.54
N GLU A 150 -19.40 -19.54 5.85
CA GLU A 150 -18.43 -19.13 6.86
C GLU A 150 -17.21 -20.07 6.86
N GLY A 151 -16.03 -19.53 7.12
CA GLY A 151 -14.76 -20.27 7.04
C GLY A 151 -14.22 -20.50 5.63
N THR A 152 -14.97 -20.10 4.57
CA THR A 152 -14.48 -20.23 3.20
C THR A 152 -13.30 -19.32 2.97
N VAL A 153 -12.15 -19.89 2.56
CA VAL A 153 -10.92 -19.15 2.26
C VAL A 153 -10.76 -19.02 0.75
N THR A 154 -10.44 -17.83 0.28
CA THR A 154 -10.17 -17.52 -1.13
C THR A 154 -9.01 -16.54 -1.23
N SER A 155 -8.38 -16.42 -2.41
CA SER A 155 -7.33 -15.42 -2.65
C SER A 155 -7.88 -14.00 -2.55
N LEU A 156 -7.11 -13.11 -1.94
CA LEU A 156 -7.41 -11.68 -1.86
C LEU A 156 -7.11 -11.01 -3.20
N PHE A 157 -5.89 -11.19 -3.71
CA PHE A 157 -5.48 -10.77 -5.05
C PHE A 157 -5.44 -11.99 -5.99
N ASN A 158 -5.72 -11.78 -7.25
CA ASN A 158 -5.72 -12.82 -8.27
C ASN A 158 -5.03 -12.34 -9.57
N ALA A 159 -5.02 -13.15 -10.60
CA ALA A 159 -4.39 -12.81 -11.88
C ALA A 159 -5.15 -11.73 -12.68
N SER A 160 -6.36 -11.34 -12.28
CA SER A 160 -7.15 -10.31 -12.99
C SER A 160 -6.76 -8.91 -12.51
N ALA A 161 -6.29 -8.07 -13.43
CA ALA A 161 -5.92 -6.68 -13.14
C ALA A 161 -7.11 -5.86 -12.60
N ASP A 162 -8.29 -6.02 -13.16
CA ASP A 162 -9.49 -5.29 -12.75
C ASP A 162 -9.88 -5.61 -11.31
N ARG A 163 -9.80 -6.88 -10.91
CA ARG A 163 -10.10 -7.28 -9.53
C ARG A 163 -9.04 -6.80 -8.54
N ASN A 164 -7.80 -6.75 -8.96
CA ASN A 164 -6.73 -6.22 -8.12
C ASN A 164 -6.84 -4.71 -7.96
N SER A 165 -7.25 -3.96 -9.01
CA SER A 165 -7.50 -2.52 -8.91
C SER A 165 -8.65 -2.22 -7.94
N ALA A 166 -9.72 -3.03 -7.97
CA ALA A 166 -10.81 -2.95 -7.01
C ALA A 166 -10.33 -3.19 -5.56
N MET A 167 -9.45 -4.17 -5.35
CA MET A 167 -8.87 -4.43 -4.03
C MET A 167 -7.99 -3.27 -3.56
N VAL A 168 -7.17 -2.68 -4.46
CA VAL A 168 -6.34 -1.51 -4.13
C VAL A 168 -7.21 -0.31 -3.76
N ALA A 169 -8.31 -0.06 -4.45
CA ALA A 169 -9.24 1.02 -4.10
C ALA A 169 -9.85 0.81 -2.70
N MET A 170 -10.23 -0.43 -2.34
CA MET A 170 -10.68 -0.74 -0.98
C MET A 170 -9.58 -0.54 0.07
N LEU A 171 -8.31 -0.88 -0.22
CA LEU A 171 -7.18 -0.59 0.67
C LEU A 171 -6.97 0.92 0.89
N ASN A 172 -7.41 1.74 -0.06
CA ASN A 172 -7.45 3.21 0.05
C ASN A 172 -8.70 3.73 0.78
N GLY A 173 -9.54 2.86 1.35
CA GLY A 173 -10.76 3.26 2.07
C GLY A 173 -11.95 3.57 1.15
N GLU A 174 -11.86 3.27 -0.15
CA GLU A 174 -12.95 3.53 -1.08
C GLU A 174 -14.01 2.43 -1.03
N VAL A 175 -15.29 2.83 -1.00
CA VAL A 175 -16.40 1.90 -1.21
C VAL A 175 -16.64 1.74 -2.71
N LEU A 176 -16.51 0.50 -3.18
CA LEU A 176 -16.72 0.12 -4.58
C LEU A 176 -18.09 -0.51 -4.76
N CYS A 177 -18.81 -0.04 -5.77
CA CYS A 177 -20.11 -0.57 -6.17
C CYS A 177 -20.10 -0.89 -7.66
N GLU A 178 -20.36 -2.14 -8.02
CA GLU A 178 -20.24 -2.65 -9.39
C GLU A 178 -21.27 -3.73 -9.70
N GLU A 179 -21.45 -4.06 -10.97
CA GLU A 179 -22.23 -5.23 -11.39
C GLU A 179 -21.58 -6.50 -10.85
N PHE A 180 -22.42 -7.38 -10.34
CA PHE A 180 -21.94 -8.58 -9.69
C PHE A 180 -21.54 -9.65 -10.70
N ASN A 181 -20.27 -10.05 -10.65
CA ASN A 181 -19.73 -11.14 -11.45
C ASN A 181 -19.19 -12.25 -10.52
N PRO A 182 -19.90 -13.37 -10.31
CA PRO A 182 -19.49 -14.43 -9.41
C PRO A 182 -18.25 -15.16 -9.95
N SER A 183 -17.26 -15.41 -9.09
CA SER A 183 -16.01 -16.09 -9.45
C SER A 183 -15.47 -16.98 -8.33
N SER A 184 -16.27 -17.25 -7.32
CA SER A 184 -15.90 -18.08 -6.19
C SER A 184 -17.14 -18.79 -5.66
N LYS A 185 -16.94 -19.83 -4.84
CA LYS A 185 -18.05 -20.54 -4.19
C LYS A 185 -19.02 -19.60 -3.46
N VAL A 186 -18.48 -18.61 -2.75
CA VAL A 186 -19.29 -17.58 -2.06
C VAL A 186 -20.01 -16.69 -3.06
N GLY A 187 -19.34 -16.34 -4.18
CA GLY A 187 -19.96 -15.59 -5.27
C GLY A 187 -21.10 -16.37 -5.92
N GLU A 188 -20.92 -17.66 -6.21
CA GLU A 188 -21.96 -18.52 -6.76
C GLU A 188 -23.18 -18.62 -5.83
N TRP A 189 -22.94 -18.69 -4.52
CA TRP A 189 -24.02 -18.62 -3.54
C TRP A 189 -24.78 -17.28 -3.65
N GLY A 190 -24.08 -16.14 -3.69
CA GLY A 190 -24.71 -14.83 -3.89
C GLY A 190 -25.53 -14.77 -5.17
N ALA A 191 -25.02 -15.31 -6.28
CA ALA A 191 -25.77 -15.39 -7.55
C ALA A 191 -27.07 -16.21 -7.41
N LYS A 192 -27.04 -17.32 -6.67
CA LYS A 192 -28.24 -18.14 -6.35
C LYS A 192 -29.24 -17.37 -5.52
N GLN A 193 -28.81 -16.43 -4.67
CA GLN A 193 -29.69 -15.52 -3.93
C GLN A 193 -30.25 -14.37 -4.81
N GLY A 194 -29.82 -14.28 -6.06
CA GLY A 194 -30.30 -13.28 -7.02
C GLY A 194 -29.53 -11.97 -6.98
N VAL A 195 -28.30 -11.96 -6.47
CA VAL A 195 -27.43 -10.77 -6.48
C VAL A 195 -27.05 -10.42 -7.93
N LYS A 196 -27.31 -9.19 -8.34
CA LYS A 196 -26.92 -8.62 -9.64
C LYS A 196 -25.99 -7.42 -9.49
N PHE A 197 -25.98 -6.77 -8.33
CA PHE A 197 -25.15 -5.62 -8.02
C PHE A 197 -24.54 -5.77 -6.64
N MET A 198 -23.30 -5.35 -6.45
CA MET A 198 -22.58 -5.52 -5.18
C MET A 198 -21.79 -4.28 -4.82
N CYS A 199 -21.88 -3.87 -3.55
CA CYS A 199 -21.03 -2.85 -2.97
C CYS A 199 -20.09 -3.48 -1.94
N ARG A 200 -18.83 -3.02 -1.91
CA ARG A 200 -17.80 -3.49 -0.97
C ARG A 200 -17.13 -2.29 -0.32
N GLY A 201 -16.91 -2.35 0.99
CA GLY A 201 -16.19 -1.34 1.76
C GLY A 201 -15.18 -1.96 2.69
N SER A 202 -14.04 -1.30 2.88
CA SER A 202 -12.99 -1.73 3.82
C SER A 202 -13.45 -1.68 5.28
N ILE A 203 -12.85 -2.50 6.11
CA ILE A 203 -13.01 -2.49 7.57
C ILE A 203 -11.60 -2.37 8.19
N PRO A 204 -11.32 -1.29 8.94
CA PRO A 204 -12.03 -0.01 8.95
C PRO A 204 -11.95 0.74 7.62
N PRO A 205 -12.74 1.81 7.41
CA PRO A 205 -12.74 2.59 6.17
C PRO A 205 -11.56 3.58 6.06
N ASP A 206 -10.55 3.44 6.92
CA ASP A 206 -9.40 4.33 7.00
C ASP A 206 -8.30 3.95 6.01
N LEU A 207 -7.68 4.96 5.41
CA LEU A 207 -6.54 4.78 4.52
C LEU A 207 -5.38 4.06 5.24
N GLY A 208 -4.88 3.00 4.62
CA GLY A 208 -3.75 2.22 5.14
C GLY A 208 -4.07 1.27 6.30
N LYS A 209 -5.31 1.29 6.80
CA LYS A 209 -5.82 0.34 7.79
C LYS A 209 -6.75 -0.65 7.10
N PHE A 210 -6.46 -1.94 7.15
CA PHE A 210 -7.27 -2.95 6.48
C PHE A 210 -7.25 -4.28 7.23
N ALA A 211 -8.29 -4.54 7.99
CA ALA A 211 -8.51 -5.84 8.65
C ALA A 211 -9.34 -6.79 7.78
N GLY A 212 -10.14 -6.22 6.87
CA GLY A 212 -11.03 -6.96 6.02
C GLY A 212 -11.97 -6.04 5.25
N TYR A 213 -13.10 -6.56 4.81
CA TYR A 213 -14.11 -5.77 4.12
C TYR A 213 -15.51 -6.37 4.27
N VAL A 214 -16.51 -5.51 4.17
CA VAL A 214 -17.91 -5.90 4.05
C VAL A 214 -18.32 -5.88 2.58
N ALA A 215 -19.14 -6.84 2.15
CA ALA A 215 -19.72 -6.90 0.81
C ALA A 215 -21.23 -7.09 0.93
N ILE A 216 -21.99 -6.24 0.25
CA ILE A 216 -23.46 -6.25 0.28
C ILE A 216 -23.96 -6.43 -1.13
N GLY A 217 -24.83 -7.42 -1.33
CA GLY A 217 -25.42 -7.75 -2.61
C GLY A 217 -26.87 -7.24 -2.72
N PHE A 218 -27.23 -6.80 -3.91
CA PHE A 218 -28.55 -6.26 -4.27
C PHE A 218 -29.10 -6.96 -5.50
N LYS A 219 -30.43 -7.07 -5.59
CA LYS A 219 -31.12 -7.55 -6.81
C LYS A 219 -30.98 -6.59 -7.97
N ASN A 220 -31.03 -5.28 -7.68
CA ASN A 220 -30.93 -4.19 -8.65
C ASN A 220 -29.91 -3.19 -8.17
N LYS A 221 -29.43 -2.33 -9.05
CA LYS A 221 -28.56 -1.22 -8.69
C LYS A 221 -29.35 -0.23 -7.80
N PRO A 222 -28.85 0.10 -6.60
CA PRO A 222 -29.45 1.09 -5.71
C PRO A 222 -29.49 2.47 -6.38
N GLU A 223 -30.54 3.25 -6.12
CA GLU A 223 -30.72 4.58 -6.70
C GLU A 223 -29.70 5.59 -6.15
N ASP A 224 -29.51 5.61 -4.84
CA ASP A 224 -28.55 6.52 -4.16
C ASP A 224 -27.31 5.78 -3.71
N ILE A 225 -26.35 5.69 -4.62
CA ILE A 225 -25.03 5.08 -4.34
C ILE A 225 -24.22 5.92 -3.32
N ALA A 226 -24.39 7.25 -3.27
CA ALA A 226 -23.61 8.10 -2.36
C ALA A 226 -24.06 7.88 -0.91
N ALA A 227 -25.35 7.90 -0.65
CA ALA A 227 -25.89 7.56 0.67
C ALA A 227 -25.54 6.15 1.10
N LEU A 228 -25.59 5.18 0.18
CA LEU A 228 -25.20 3.81 0.43
C LEU A 228 -23.72 3.69 0.86
N LYS A 229 -22.81 4.34 0.15
CA LYS A 229 -21.37 4.37 0.50
C LYS A 229 -21.15 4.93 1.90
N THR A 230 -21.83 6.01 2.26
CA THR A 230 -21.76 6.60 3.59
C THR A 230 -22.21 5.61 4.67
N ARG A 231 -23.32 4.90 4.46
CA ARG A 231 -23.83 3.91 5.40
C ARG A 231 -22.88 2.73 5.57
N ILE A 232 -22.29 2.25 4.46
CA ILE A 232 -21.28 1.18 4.50
C ILE A 232 -20.07 1.61 5.33
N ASN A 233 -19.54 2.83 5.12
CA ASN A 233 -18.40 3.34 5.88
C ASN A 233 -18.70 3.44 7.37
N LEU A 234 -19.85 3.99 7.76
CA LEU A 234 -20.26 4.08 9.17
C LEU A 234 -20.32 2.70 9.82
N ALA A 235 -21.01 1.76 9.19
CA ALA A 235 -21.10 0.39 9.72
C ALA A 235 -19.73 -0.33 9.74
N SER A 236 -18.85 -0.04 8.80
CA SER A 236 -17.50 -0.63 8.75
C SER A 236 -16.62 -0.16 9.91
N THR A 237 -16.82 1.06 10.41
CA THR A 237 -16.17 1.56 11.63
C THR A 237 -16.59 0.74 12.86
N ASP A 238 -17.90 0.45 12.99
CA ASP A 238 -18.44 -0.34 14.12
C ASP A 238 -18.02 -1.82 14.07
N MET A 239 -17.52 -2.29 12.93
CA MET A 239 -17.05 -3.67 12.71
C MET A 239 -15.54 -3.84 12.97
N SER A 240 -14.82 -2.79 13.34
CA SER A 240 -13.39 -2.81 13.67
C SER A 240 -13.16 -2.70 15.18
N GLU A 241 -12.09 -3.35 15.67
CA GLU A 241 -11.53 -3.16 17.03
C GLU A 241 -10.15 -2.51 16.88
N GLU A 242 -9.90 -1.44 17.66
CA GLU A 242 -8.59 -0.78 17.75
C GLU A 242 -7.67 -1.44 18.80
#